data_315476914184ab5bf5848bfe458fa603
#
_entry.id   315476914184ab5bf5848bfe458fa603
#
_cell.length_a   1.000
_cell.length_b   1.000
_cell.length_c   1.000
_cell.angle_alpha   90.00
_cell.angle_beta   90.00
_cell.angle_gamma   90.00
#
_symmetry.space_group_name_H-M   'P 1'
#
loop_
_entity.id
_entity.type
_entity.pdbx_description
1 polymer ?
#
loop_
_entity_poly.entity_id
_entity_poly.type
_entity_poly.pdbx_seq_one_letter_code
_entity_poly.pdbx_strand_id
1 'polypeptide(L)'
;MKIPISVLVVIYKSNGDVLLIERADRAHFWQSVTGSLDFPDEDLPLAAAREVLEETGIDVYLLPPDALQDMHYQIEYEIYPAWQHRYAPGVVRNTEHWFSLEVPDNIEIVLAPREHVAYQWLPYCEAIKKCFSPSNGEAILQLFSAR
;
A
#
# COMPACT_ATOMS: atom_id res chain seq x y z
N MET A 1 1.40 19.07 6.95
CA MET A 1 0.99 18.04 7.91
C MET A 1 0.31 16.89 7.18
N LYS A 2 0.66 15.67 7.51
CA LYS A 2 -0.01 14.50 6.95
C LYS A 2 -1.44 14.40 7.47
N ILE A 3 -2.33 13.94 6.59
CA ILE A 3 -3.72 13.66 6.94
C ILE A 3 -3.78 12.26 7.55
N PRO A 4 -4.46 12.04 8.69
CA PRO A 4 -4.53 10.72 9.33
C PRO A 4 -5.58 9.81 8.69
N ILE A 5 -5.65 9.83 7.38
CA ILE A 5 -6.42 8.93 6.53
C ILE A 5 -5.49 8.49 5.42
N SER A 6 -5.36 7.19 5.23
CA SER A 6 -4.45 6.65 4.24
C SER A 6 -5.09 5.51 3.45
N VAL A 7 -4.43 5.15 2.36
CA VAL A 7 -4.77 3.97 1.57
C VAL A 7 -3.63 2.97 1.67
N LEU A 8 -3.97 1.69 1.56
CA LEU A 8 -3.02 0.59 1.40
C LEU A 8 -3.47 -0.19 0.17
N VAL A 9 -2.55 -0.44 -0.76
CA VAL A 9 -2.86 -1.16 -2.00
C VAL A 9 -2.01 -2.40 -2.08
N VAL A 10 -2.65 -3.57 -2.04
CA VAL A 10 -1.99 -4.86 -2.28
C VAL A 10 -1.93 -5.06 -3.80
N ILE A 11 -0.71 -5.08 -4.35
CA ILE A 11 -0.48 -5.29 -5.78
C ILE A 11 -0.09 -6.74 -5.98
N TYR A 12 -0.78 -7.44 -6.87
CA TYR A 12 -0.56 -8.88 -7.04
C TYR A 12 -0.75 -9.32 -8.49
N LYS A 13 -0.16 -10.48 -8.79
CA LYS A 13 -0.31 -11.17 -10.07
C LYS A 13 -1.27 -12.33 -9.91
N SER A 14 -1.84 -12.80 -11.03
CA SER A 14 -2.81 -13.90 -11.02
C SER A 14 -2.26 -15.21 -10.43
N ASN A 15 -0.93 -15.39 -10.45
CA ASN A 15 -0.30 -16.58 -9.88
C ASN A 15 -0.17 -16.55 -8.34
N GLY A 16 -0.58 -15.46 -7.71
CA GLY A 16 -0.50 -15.32 -6.25
C GLY A 16 0.73 -14.58 -5.73
N ASP A 17 1.60 -14.10 -6.62
CA ASP A 17 2.72 -13.28 -6.20
C ASP A 17 2.26 -11.87 -5.82
N VAL A 18 2.81 -11.36 -4.72
CA VAL A 18 2.49 -10.04 -4.18
C VAL A 18 3.74 -9.18 -4.22
N LEU A 19 3.56 -7.91 -4.59
CA LEU A 19 4.63 -6.94 -4.59
C LEU A 19 4.85 -6.39 -3.18
N LEU A 20 6.08 -6.45 -2.72
CA LEU A 20 6.54 -5.72 -1.54
C LEU A 20 7.66 -4.77 -1.91
N ILE A 21 7.67 -3.60 -1.27
CA ILE A 21 8.68 -2.57 -1.48
C ILE A 21 9.34 -2.24 -0.15
N GLU A 22 10.66 -2.00 -0.20
CA GLU A 22 11.45 -1.70 1.00
C GLU A 22 11.62 -0.19 1.14
N ARG A 23 11.34 0.35 2.33
CA ARG A 23 11.45 1.77 2.61
C ARG A 23 12.91 2.23 2.60
N ALA A 24 13.15 3.41 1.99
CA ALA A 24 14.48 4.01 1.97
C ALA A 24 14.91 4.54 3.35
N ASP A 25 13.95 4.98 4.16
CA ASP A 25 14.23 5.56 5.47
C ASP A 25 14.41 4.51 6.58
N ARG A 26 14.14 3.24 6.27
CA ARG A 26 14.24 2.17 7.26
C ARG A 26 14.49 0.82 6.60
N ALA A 27 15.72 0.33 6.74
CA ALA A 27 16.11 -0.96 6.17
C ALA A 27 15.24 -2.10 6.71
N HIS A 28 14.92 -3.04 5.83
CA HIS A 28 14.10 -4.21 6.13
C HIS A 28 12.62 -3.92 6.42
N PHE A 29 12.18 -2.68 6.22
CA PHE A 29 10.77 -2.33 6.29
C PHE A 29 10.11 -2.61 4.95
N TRP A 30 9.58 -3.81 4.81
CA TRP A 30 8.88 -4.26 3.61
C TRP A 30 7.38 -4.05 3.78
N GLN A 31 6.74 -3.50 2.77
CA GLN A 31 5.32 -3.14 2.83
C GLN A 31 4.69 -3.14 1.45
N SER A 32 3.35 -3.19 1.42
CA SER A 32 2.58 -2.84 0.22
C SER A 32 2.63 -1.33 0.01
N VAL A 33 2.06 -0.85 -1.10
CA VAL A 33 1.93 0.59 -1.34
C VAL A 33 1.03 1.19 -0.27
N THR A 34 1.51 2.25 0.38
CA THR A 34 0.72 3.02 1.36
C THR A 34 0.97 4.50 1.20
N GLY A 35 -0.03 5.30 1.51
CA GLY A 35 0.14 6.74 1.53
C GLY A 35 -1.07 7.47 2.07
N SER A 36 -0.81 8.63 2.66
CA SER A 36 -1.86 9.50 3.19
C SER A 36 -2.58 10.25 2.06
N LEU A 37 -3.83 10.63 2.29
CA LEU A 37 -4.53 11.52 1.39
C LEU A 37 -3.80 12.85 1.28
N ASP A 38 -3.91 13.52 0.13
CA ASP A 38 -3.36 14.86 -0.06
C ASP A 38 -4.22 15.93 0.61
N PHE A 39 -5.51 15.65 0.75
CA PHE A 39 -6.46 16.54 1.42
C PHE A 39 -7.61 15.70 2.00
N PRO A 40 -8.34 16.20 3.02
CA PRO A 40 -9.26 15.36 3.81
C PRO A 40 -10.36 14.68 3.04
N ASP A 41 -10.84 15.28 1.96
CA ASP A 41 -11.94 14.73 1.15
C ASP A 41 -11.48 14.22 -0.21
N GLU A 42 -10.19 13.91 -0.36
CA GLU A 42 -9.71 13.24 -1.57
C GLU A 42 -10.43 11.91 -1.76
N ASP A 43 -10.89 11.65 -2.99
CA ASP A 43 -11.55 10.40 -3.35
C ASP A 43 -10.60 9.22 -3.12
N LEU A 44 -11.03 8.20 -2.37
CA LEU A 44 -10.16 7.10 -1.98
C LEU A 44 -9.58 6.32 -3.16
N PRO A 45 -10.37 5.91 -4.18
CA PRO A 45 -9.80 5.25 -5.35
C PRO A 45 -8.79 6.12 -6.11
N LEU A 46 -9.01 7.43 -6.19
CA LEU A 46 -8.06 8.34 -6.82
C LEU A 46 -6.76 8.43 -6.01
N ALA A 47 -6.87 8.49 -4.69
CA ALA A 47 -5.69 8.48 -3.81
C ALA A 47 -4.91 7.18 -3.98
N ALA A 48 -5.59 6.03 -4.04
CA ALA A 48 -4.96 4.74 -4.26
C ALA A 48 -4.20 4.71 -5.60
N ALA A 49 -4.83 5.16 -6.68
CA ALA A 49 -4.19 5.22 -8.00
C ALA A 49 -2.98 6.16 -8.00
N ARG A 50 -3.08 7.30 -7.34
CA ARG A 50 -1.98 8.26 -7.21
C ARG A 50 -0.79 7.67 -6.48
N GLU A 51 -1.02 7.04 -5.33
CA GLU A 51 0.05 6.43 -4.54
C GLU A 51 0.73 5.27 -5.29
N VAL A 52 -0.05 4.46 -6.00
CA VAL A 52 0.50 3.38 -6.83
C VAL A 52 1.43 3.96 -7.89
N LEU A 53 1.02 5.01 -8.59
CA LEU A 53 1.84 5.64 -9.61
C LEU A 53 3.12 6.24 -9.01
N GLU A 54 3.00 6.95 -7.89
CA GLU A 54 4.15 7.58 -7.24
C GLU A 54 5.17 6.55 -6.76
N GLU A 55 4.73 5.44 -6.19
CA GLU A 55 5.63 4.48 -5.55
C GLU A 55 6.12 3.38 -6.48
N THR A 56 5.39 3.04 -7.54
CA THR A 56 5.73 1.90 -8.41
C THR A 56 5.82 2.23 -9.89
N GLY A 57 5.42 3.42 -10.30
CA GLY A 57 5.36 3.79 -11.70
C GLY A 57 4.21 3.18 -12.48
N ILE A 58 3.33 2.41 -11.82
CA ILE A 58 2.19 1.80 -12.50
C ILE A 58 1.09 2.83 -12.68
N ASP A 59 0.68 3.05 -13.92
CA ASP A 59 -0.50 3.86 -14.23
C ASP A 59 -1.74 2.97 -14.22
N VAL A 60 -2.53 3.07 -13.16
CA VAL A 60 -3.72 2.25 -12.96
C VAL A 60 -4.72 2.42 -14.11
N TYR A 61 -4.77 3.62 -14.70
CA TYR A 61 -5.74 3.91 -15.78
C TYR A 61 -5.40 3.25 -17.11
N LEU A 62 -4.19 2.69 -17.24
CA LEU A 62 -3.80 1.88 -18.40
C LEU A 62 -4.12 0.40 -18.22
N LEU A 63 -4.60 0.00 -17.05
CA LEU A 63 -5.02 -1.36 -16.75
C LEU A 63 -6.52 -1.53 -17.00
N PRO A 64 -7.05 -2.77 -17.02
CA PRO A 64 -8.49 -2.98 -17.14
C PRO A 64 -9.28 -2.22 -16.05
N PRO A 65 -10.52 -1.80 -16.32
CA PRO A 65 -11.30 -0.98 -15.38
C PRO A 65 -11.54 -1.61 -14.01
N ASP A 66 -11.50 -2.94 -13.92
CA ASP A 66 -11.70 -3.69 -12.67
C ASP A 66 -10.39 -4.10 -12.00
N ALA A 67 -9.25 -3.64 -12.49
CA ALA A 67 -7.95 -4.01 -11.91
C ALA A 67 -7.80 -3.50 -10.47
N LEU A 68 -8.19 -2.24 -10.22
CA LEU A 68 -8.18 -1.66 -8.88
C LEU A 68 -9.52 -1.90 -8.22
N GLN A 69 -9.51 -2.57 -7.06
CA GLN A 69 -10.71 -2.89 -6.31
C GLN A 69 -10.64 -2.33 -4.90
N ASP A 70 -11.72 -1.69 -4.47
CA ASP A 70 -11.90 -1.34 -3.06
C ASP A 70 -12.25 -2.63 -2.31
N MET A 71 -11.47 -2.96 -1.28
CA MET A 71 -11.74 -4.14 -0.46
C MET A 71 -12.88 -3.90 0.53
N HIS A 72 -13.41 -2.66 0.60
CA HIS A 72 -14.49 -2.27 1.50
C HIS A 72 -14.17 -2.61 2.97
N TYR A 73 -12.91 -2.40 3.33
CA TYR A 73 -12.42 -2.65 4.67
C TYR A 73 -11.48 -1.53 5.08
N GLN A 74 -11.58 -1.15 6.34
CA GLN A 74 -10.69 -0.15 6.93
C GLN A 74 -10.34 -0.55 8.33
N ILE A 75 -9.16 -0.12 8.76
CA ILE A 75 -8.71 -0.28 10.14
C ILE A 75 -8.25 1.06 10.69
N GLU A 76 -8.21 1.14 12.00
CA GLU A 76 -7.64 2.27 12.71
C GLU A 76 -6.50 1.74 13.56
N TYR A 77 -5.34 2.41 13.50
CA TYR A 77 -4.18 2.00 14.28
C TYR A 77 -3.44 3.20 14.84
N GLU A 78 -2.65 2.96 15.90
CA GLU A 78 -1.81 3.99 16.47
C GLU A 78 -0.60 4.25 15.57
N ILE A 79 -0.34 5.55 15.35
CA ILE A 79 0.84 5.97 14.59
C ILE A 79 2.07 5.73 15.46
N TYR A 80 3.11 5.12 14.88
CA TYR A 80 4.37 4.95 15.60
C TYR A 80 4.87 6.28 16.15
N PRO A 81 5.32 6.33 17.40
CA PRO A 81 5.79 7.58 18.01
C PRO A 81 6.83 8.32 17.17
N ALA A 82 7.71 7.57 16.48
CA ALA A 82 8.75 8.16 15.63
C ALA A 82 8.17 8.94 14.44
N TRP A 83 6.92 8.71 14.05
CA TRP A 83 6.28 9.35 12.91
C TRP A 83 5.18 10.34 13.28
N GLN A 84 4.82 10.44 14.55
CA GLN A 84 3.73 11.33 14.98
C GLN A 84 4.01 12.79 14.68
N HIS A 85 5.29 13.20 14.64
CA HIS A 85 5.67 14.57 14.30
C HIS A 85 5.25 14.99 12.87
N ARG A 86 4.92 14.05 12.01
CA ARG A 86 4.47 14.33 10.63
C ARG A 86 3.01 14.79 10.57
N TYR A 87 2.28 14.67 11.67
CA TYR A 87 0.86 14.97 11.78
C TYR A 87 0.63 16.20 12.66
N ALA A 88 -0.59 16.73 12.66
CA ALA A 88 -0.95 17.82 13.54
C ALA A 88 -0.81 17.40 15.02
N PRO A 89 -0.51 18.34 15.94
CA PRO A 89 -0.42 18.02 17.35
C PRO A 89 -1.67 17.30 17.86
N GLY A 90 -1.48 16.24 18.64
CA GLY A 90 -2.58 15.46 19.21
C GLY A 90 -3.11 14.36 18.29
N VAL A 91 -2.67 14.29 17.04
CA VAL A 91 -3.05 13.20 16.12
C VAL A 91 -2.15 12.00 16.42
N VAL A 92 -2.76 10.92 16.91
CA VAL A 92 -2.03 9.70 17.29
C VAL A 92 -2.55 8.45 16.59
N ARG A 93 -3.66 8.53 15.85
CA ARG A 93 -4.29 7.39 15.17
C ARG A 93 -4.51 7.71 13.70
N ASN A 94 -4.36 6.69 12.85
CA ASN A 94 -4.58 6.76 11.41
C ASN A 94 -5.66 5.77 11.01
N THR A 95 -6.54 6.17 10.08
CA THR A 95 -7.52 5.27 9.46
C THR A 95 -6.99 4.86 8.10
N GLU A 96 -6.82 3.55 7.88
CA GLU A 96 -6.28 3.00 6.65
C GLU A 96 -7.34 2.22 5.89
N HIS A 97 -7.55 2.61 4.62
CA HIS A 97 -8.51 1.96 3.71
C HIS A 97 -7.76 1.02 2.76
N TRP A 98 -8.28 -0.20 2.58
CA TRP A 98 -7.59 -1.25 1.84
C TRP A 98 -8.12 -1.41 0.43
N PHE A 99 -7.18 -1.52 -0.51
CA PHE A 99 -7.43 -1.76 -1.93
C PHE A 99 -6.57 -2.91 -2.42
N SER A 100 -6.99 -3.51 -3.54
CA SER A 100 -6.19 -4.49 -4.26
C SER A 100 -6.02 -4.04 -5.71
N LEU A 101 -4.89 -4.41 -6.31
CA LEU A 101 -4.60 -4.11 -7.71
C LEU A 101 -4.02 -5.35 -8.37
N GLU A 102 -4.75 -5.92 -9.32
CA GLU A 102 -4.24 -7.04 -10.11
C GLU A 102 -3.48 -6.49 -11.32
N VAL A 103 -2.27 -6.99 -11.54
CA VAL A 103 -1.39 -6.51 -12.62
C VAL A 103 -0.95 -7.68 -13.50
N PRO A 104 -0.58 -7.41 -14.78
CA PRO A 104 -0.03 -8.44 -15.65
C PRO A 104 1.31 -8.97 -15.14
N ASP A 105 1.65 -10.21 -15.54
CA ASP A 105 2.90 -10.85 -15.12
C ASP A 105 4.14 -10.06 -15.51
N ASN A 106 4.10 -9.33 -16.63
CA ASN A 106 5.22 -8.58 -17.16
C ASN A 106 5.23 -7.10 -16.76
N ILE A 107 4.45 -6.72 -15.76
CA ILE A 107 4.38 -5.33 -15.30
C ILE A 107 5.78 -4.84 -14.90
N GLU A 108 6.11 -3.63 -15.32
CA GLU A 108 7.37 -2.99 -14.96
C GLU A 108 7.19 -2.14 -13.70
N ILE A 109 8.14 -2.26 -12.77
CA ILE A 109 8.15 -1.49 -11.53
C ILE A 109 9.26 -0.44 -11.61
N VAL A 110 8.90 0.82 -11.38
CA VAL A 110 9.84 1.94 -11.30
C VAL A 110 9.66 2.61 -9.95
N LEU A 111 10.58 2.34 -9.04
CA LEU A 111 10.50 2.86 -7.67
C LEU A 111 10.80 4.34 -7.60
N ALA A 112 10.18 5.04 -6.64
CA ALA A 112 10.55 6.39 -6.24
C ALA A 112 11.81 6.29 -5.37
N PRO A 113 13.01 6.66 -5.87
CA PRO A 113 14.28 6.29 -5.20
C PRO A 113 14.49 6.94 -3.84
N ARG A 114 13.78 8.02 -3.54
CA ARG A 114 13.86 8.67 -2.22
C ARG A 114 12.97 8.00 -1.17
N GLU A 115 11.99 7.22 -1.61
CA GLU A 115 11.01 6.60 -0.72
C GLU A 115 11.24 5.11 -0.56
N HIS A 116 11.65 4.43 -1.65
CA HIS A 116 11.85 2.98 -1.66
C HIS A 116 13.13 2.62 -2.42
N VAL A 117 13.85 1.62 -1.92
CA VAL A 117 15.16 1.22 -2.46
C VAL A 117 15.15 -0.13 -3.16
N ALA A 118 14.14 -0.96 -2.92
CA ALA A 118 14.07 -2.31 -3.49
C ALA A 118 12.65 -2.79 -3.57
N TYR A 119 12.40 -3.76 -4.45
CA TYR A 119 11.11 -4.45 -4.49
C TYR A 119 11.33 -5.95 -4.68
N GLN A 120 10.32 -6.72 -4.27
CA GLN A 120 10.29 -8.17 -4.48
C GLN A 120 8.87 -8.61 -4.83
N TRP A 121 8.79 -9.63 -5.68
CA TRP A 121 7.56 -10.38 -5.90
C TRP A 121 7.67 -11.66 -5.10
N LEU A 122 6.75 -11.90 -4.17
CA LEU A 122 6.76 -13.07 -3.30
C LEU A 122 5.41 -13.77 -3.33
N PRO A 123 5.38 -15.11 -3.24
CA PRO A 123 4.12 -15.80 -2.99
C PRO A 123 3.43 -15.19 -1.76
N TYR A 124 2.10 -15.09 -1.80
CA TYR A 124 1.39 -14.32 -0.78
C TYR A 124 1.67 -14.79 0.65
N CYS A 125 1.84 -16.09 0.87
CA CYS A 125 2.17 -16.61 2.22
C CYS A 125 3.52 -16.09 2.72
N GLU A 126 4.51 -15.98 1.84
CA GLU A 126 5.82 -15.43 2.18
C GLU A 126 5.77 -13.92 2.33
N ALA A 127 4.98 -13.24 1.49
CA ALA A 127 4.79 -11.80 1.59
C ALA A 127 4.19 -11.41 2.94
N ILE A 128 3.19 -12.16 3.42
CA ILE A 128 2.59 -11.92 4.75
C ILE A 128 3.65 -11.96 5.85
N LYS A 129 4.53 -12.95 5.80
CA LYS A 129 5.59 -13.10 6.81
C LYS A 129 6.63 -12.00 6.75
N LYS A 130 6.88 -11.47 5.56
CA LYS A 130 7.91 -10.46 5.36
C LYS A 130 7.44 -9.05 5.68
N CYS A 131 6.14 -8.78 5.63
CA CYS A 131 5.60 -7.47 5.94
C CYS A 131 5.98 -7.03 7.34
N PHE A 132 6.47 -5.79 7.46
CA PHE A 132 6.75 -5.20 8.77
C PHE A 132 5.48 -4.98 9.57
N SER A 133 4.48 -4.35 8.95
CA SER A 133 3.24 -3.98 9.63
C SER A 133 2.25 -5.14 9.65
N PRO A 134 1.64 -5.45 10.82
CA PRO A 134 0.60 -6.47 10.89
C PRO A 134 -0.59 -6.18 9.98
N SER A 135 -0.95 -4.91 9.78
CA SER A 135 -2.07 -4.54 8.91
C SER A 135 -1.81 -4.92 7.45
N ASN A 136 -0.58 -4.78 6.98
CA ASN A 136 -0.20 -5.20 5.63
C ASN A 136 -0.40 -6.70 5.44
N GLY A 137 0.10 -7.50 6.38
CA GLY A 137 -0.08 -8.94 6.35
C GLY A 137 -1.55 -9.35 6.38
N GLU A 138 -2.35 -8.67 7.20
CA GLU A 138 -3.78 -8.93 7.29
C GLU A 138 -4.52 -8.60 6.00
N ALA A 139 -4.17 -7.51 5.34
CA ALA A 139 -4.77 -7.13 4.06
C ALA A 139 -4.49 -8.18 2.98
N ILE A 140 -3.25 -8.67 2.91
CA ILE A 140 -2.88 -9.74 1.97
C ILE A 140 -3.67 -11.01 2.28
N LEU A 141 -3.75 -11.38 3.57
CA LEU A 141 -4.49 -12.57 3.98
C LEU A 141 -5.96 -12.47 3.60
N GLN A 142 -6.61 -11.34 3.86
CA GLN A 142 -8.02 -11.16 3.51
C GLN A 142 -8.26 -11.25 2.00
N LEU A 143 -7.37 -10.64 1.21
CA LEU A 143 -7.51 -10.68 -0.24
C LEU A 143 -7.50 -12.11 -0.76
N PHE A 144 -6.54 -12.91 -0.33
CA PHE A 144 -6.39 -14.28 -0.86
C PHE A 144 -7.33 -15.28 -0.20
N SER A 145 -7.84 -14.99 0.99
CA SER A 145 -8.85 -15.83 1.64
C SER A 145 -10.22 -15.70 1.00
N ALA A 146 -10.51 -14.56 0.40
CA ALA A 146 -11.80 -14.28 -0.26
C ALA A 146 -11.87 -14.81 -1.70
N ARG A 147 -10.76 -15.31 -2.24
CA ARG A 147 -10.68 -15.77 -3.64
C ARG A 147 -10.94 -17.25 -3.78
#